data_0fc059b1e07893ec3db99586a521afbe
#
_entry.id   0fc059b1e07893ec3db99586a521afbe
#
_cell.length_a   1.000
_cell.length_b   1.000
_cell.length_c   1.000
_cell.angle_alpha   90.00
_cell.angle_beta   90.00
_cell.angle_gamma   90.00
#
_symmetry.space_group_name_H-M   'P 1'
#
loop_
_entity.id
_entity.type
_entity.pdbx_description
1 polymer ?
#
loop_
_entity_poly.entity_id
_entity_poly.type
_entity_poly.pdbx_seq_one_letter_code
_entity_poly.pdbx_strand_id
1 'polypeptide(L)'
;MNKLLTRFKASEHGGEYLMRFISAWLCSLILILPFRPISKVFDKEYAGEAPHLLLIIFFAVFYGLLTALRFIPKLREMKTDCAALLISTAQFTVAYAVVMFREKGTSIDFFLGVVLFIALAVWYTVGKHRIRLPKFTKKCWIAVIALSAVFMLVFTALAMAMRYYKLSTPAFDFGIFAQMFENMKDGLGPITTVERNYRLSHFAVHFSPAYYLMLPFYMLFPHPVTLQILQGIFVTSGIIPVFLIARKYGFSLIHSSLFSAIYALYPAFTGGCSYDIHENCMLPAFLLWLIWAVEREKTVPMLVFALLTLLVKEDAAVYVAVIGLYLILSDRSEKTRALGAVIFGAACVYFFAVCAYLNNSGLGIMEWRYKDYMYRGGALITSIVVTAFTNPGYILSNLFTGEKLTFTVQTLGVLGGIPLVSRKIARYILLIPFVLVNLMPTYQYQHSIYFQYVFGSCVLVIWLFIMNMSELSYNRARCFTVFSLIACAVMFMSTMTGYWGNFYDNDYEAHGAVISYLEQLPDNANESITANTFFIPPLYKQKELYTINDRDEPTSESAPPADIVLLDRRNVKFETNYNYFTSLGMKEVTIEDERVACLVCRLEP
;
A
#
# COMPACT_ATOMS: atom_id res chain seq x y z
N MET A 1 7.36 47.02 -30.61
CA MET A 1 6.69 46.07 -29.69
C MET A 1 5.84 45.03 -30.42
N ASN A 2 4.93 45.41 -31.32
CA ASN A 2 4.12 44.44 -32.08
C ASN A 2 4.90 43.48 -33.00
N LYS A 3 6.01 43.91 -33.63
CA LYS A 3 6.87 43.01 -34.45
C LYS A 3 7.67 41.99 -33.62
N LEU A 4 8.02 42.31 -32.38
CA LEU A 4 8.62 41.37 -31.42
C LEU A 4 7.61 40.34 -30.91
N LEU A 5 6.41 40.78 -30.59
CA LEU A 5 5.32 39.92 -30.16
C LEU A 5 4.81 38.99 -31.28
N THR A 6 4.80 39.44 -32.53
CA THR A 6 4.49 38.61 -33.71
C THR A 6 5.59 37.60 -34.00
N ARG A 7 6.88 37.96 -33.82
CA ARG A 7 7.99 36.98 -33.90
C ARG A 7 7.96 35.96 -32.79
N PHE A 8 7.58 36.33 -31.57
CA PHE A 8 7.37 35.37 -30.46
C PHE A 8 6.16 34.44 -30.67
N LYS A 9 5.09 34.93 -31.32
CA LYS A 9 3.91 34.09 -31.66
C LYS A 9 4.15 33.17 -32.87
N ALA A 10 5.11 33.45 -33.72
CA ALA A 10 5.37 32.73 -34.99
C ALA A 10 6.45 31.65 -34.88
N SER A 11 7.19 31.54 -33.77
CA SER A 11 8.31 30.60 -33.73
C SER A 11 8.00 29.40 -32.83
N GLU A 12 7.98 28.20 -33.43
CA GLU A 12 8.08 26.92 -32.69
C GLU A 12 9.28 26.91 -31.72
N HIS A 13 10.25 27.78 -31.91
CA HIS A 13 11.43 27.95 -31.08
C HIS A 13 11.18 28.58 -29.70
N GLY A 14 10.18 29.45 -29.54
CA GLY A 14 9.90 30.10 -28.25
C GLY A 14 9.50 29.12 -27.16
N GLY A 15 8.68 28.11 -27.51
CA GLY A 15 8.28 27.04 -26.57
C GLY A 15 9.43 26.14 -26.15
N GLU A 16 10.37 25.88 -27.04
CA GLU A 16 11.56 25.06 -26.74
C GLU A 16 12.52 25.77 -25.78
N TYR A 17 12.73 27.07 -25.95
CA TYR A 17 13.52 27.87 -25.00
C TYR A 17 12.88 27.89 -23.61
N LEU A 18 11.55 28.06 -23.54
CA LEU A 18 10.82 28.06 -22.28
C LEU A 18 10.91 26.70 -21.58
N MET A 19 10.72 25.58 -22.30
CA MET A 19 10.85 24.24 -21.74
C MET A 19 12.24 24.01 -21.14
N ARG A 20 13.28 24.43 -21.87
CA ARG A 20 14.67 24.32 -21.44
C ARG A 20 14.96 25.18 -20.22
N PHE A 21 14.42 26.40 -20.20
CA PHE A 21 14.53 27.32 -19.07
C PHE A 21 13.91 26.69 -17.82
N ILE A 22 12.66 26.22 -17.91
CA ILE A 22 11.96 25.58 -16.77
C ILE A 22 12.70 24.32 -16.31
N SER A 23 13.16 23.48 -17.24
CA SER A 23 13.90 22.26 -16.90
C SER A 23 15.19 22.56 -16.15
N ALA A 24 15.98 23.54 -16.63
CA ALA A 24 17.22 23.95 -15.97
C ALA A 24 16.95 24.55 -14.58
N TRP A 25 15.90 25.36 -14.47
CA TRP A 25 15.48 25.93 -13.18
C TRP A 25 15.06 24.86 -12.18
N LEU A 26 14.20 23.90 -12.56
CA LEU A 26 13.79 22.80 -11.68
C LEU A 26 14.97 21.94 -11.23
N CYS A 27 15.89 21.60 -12.13
CA CYS A 27 17.10 20.86 -11.79
C CYS A 27 17.98 21.63 -10.79
N SER A 28 18.15 22.94 -10.99
CA SER A 28 18.96 23.76 -10.08
C SER A 28 18.33 23.88 -8.69
N LEU A 29 17.02 23.97 -8.60
CA LEU A 29 16.30 23.95 -7.32
C LEU A 29 16.54 22.65 -6.52
N ILE A 30 16.57 21.50 -7.20
CA ILE A 30 16.87 20.22 -6.54
C ILE A 30 18.31 20.21 -6.02
N LEU A 31 19.26 20.69 -6.81
CA LEU A 31 20.68 20.65 -6.44
C LEU A 31 21.05 21.59 -5.29
N ILE A 32 20.29 22.63 -5.04
CA ILE A 32 20.57 23.52 -3.90
C ILE A 32 20.02 22.98 -2.57
N LEU A 33 19.11 21.97 -2.59
CA LEU A 33 18.51 21.42 -1.37
C LEU A 33 19.53 20.97 -0.31
N PRO A 34 20.66 20.29 -0.65
CA PRO A 34 21.63 19.84 0.35
C PRO A 34 22.44 20.96 1.02
N PHE A 35 22.41 22.19 0.49
CA PHE A 35 23.21 23.30 0.99
C PHE A 35 22.56 24.10 2.11
N ARG A 36 21.36 23.73 2.52
CA ARG A 36 20.61 24.30 3.65
C ARG A 36 19.84 23.21 4.35
N PRO A 37 19.47 23.40 5.64
CA PRO A 37 18.63 22.44 6.32
C PRO A 37 17.33 22.17 5.55
N ILE A 38 17.11 20.92 5.19
CA ILE A 38 15.95 20.50 4.39
C ILE A 38 14.63 20.87 5.08
N SER A 39 14.59 20.78 6.42
CA SER A 39 13.44 21.16 7.25
C SER A 39 12.94 22.59 7.02
N LYS A 40 13.83 23.50 6.60
CA LYS A 40 13.48 24.89 6.31
C LYS A 40 12.90 25.16 4.92
N VAL A 41 12.90 24.18 4.01
CA VAL A 41 12.46 24.39 2.61
C VAL A 41 11.03 24.91 2.49
N PHE A 42 10.17 24.57 3.45
CA PHE A 42 8.78 25.03 3.50
C PHE A 42 8.56 26.24 4.43
N ASP A 43 9.62 26.81 4.98
CA ASP A 43 9.55 28.02 5.79
C ASP A 43 9.66 29.26 4.88
N LYS A 44 8.87 30.28 5.21
CA LYS A 44 8.84 31.54 4.44
C LYS A 44 10.21 32.24 4.32
N GLU A 45 11.08 32.01 5.29
CA GLU A 45 12.41 32.62 5.39
C GLU A 45 13.44 31.96 4.48
N TYR A 46 13.18 30.72 4.03
CA TYR A 46 14.10 29.96 3.17
C TYR A 46 14.50 30.72 1.90
N ALA A 47 13.56 31.45 1.30
CA ALA A 47 13.84 32.22 0.10
C ALA A 47 14.96 33.27 0.30
N GLY A 48 15.05 33.88 1.49
CA GLY A 48 16.12 34.82 1.84
C GLY A 48 17.45 34.13 2.16
N GLU A 49 17.41 32.91 2.68
CA GLU A 49 18.59 32.14 3.08
C GLU A 49 19.11 31.21 1.96
N ALA A 50 18.36 31.03 0.87
CA ALA A 50 18.73 30.13 -0.22
C ALA A 50 20.08 30.52 -0.84
N PRO A 51 20.90 29.56 -1.29
CA PRO A 51 22.20 29.84 -1.90
C PRO A 51 22.05 30.37 -3.34
N HIS A 52 21.60 31.62 -3.50
CA HIS A 52 21.23 32.23 -4.77
C HIS A 52 22.34 32.15 -5.83
N LEU A 53 23.62 32.35 -5.44
CA LEU A 53 24.74 32.26 -6.37
C LEU A 53 24.87 30.84 -6.94
N LEU A 54 24.76 29.79 -6.09
CA LEU A 54 24.77 28.40 -6.55
C LEU A 54 23.58 28.08 -7.44
N LEU A 55 22.40 28.60 -7.12
CA LEU A 55 21.22 28.47 -7.96
C LEU A 55 21.46 29.00 -9.39
N ILE A 56 22.04 30.20 -9.48
CA ILE A 56 22.36 30.82 -10.78
C ILE A 56 23.41 29.99 -11.53
N ILE A 57 24.47 29.54 -10.86
CA ILE A 57 25.53 28.73 -11.45
C ILE A 57 24.94 27.40 -11.98
N PHE A 58 24.18 26.67 -11.18
CA PHE A 58 23.55 25.42 -11.59
C PHE A 58 22.58 25.64 -12.74
N PHE A 59 21.76 26.69 -12.67
CA PHE A 59 20.88 27.07 -13.76
C PHE A 59 21.66 27.29 -15.08
N ALA A 60 22.72 28.07 -15.06
CA ALA A 60 23.54 28.36 -16.25
C ALA A 60 24.17 27.06 -16.80
N VAL A 61 24.67 26.18 -15.92
CA VAL A 61 25.25 24.90 -16.33
C VAL A 61 24.20 24.01 -16.98
N PHE A 62 23.03 23.80 -16.36
CA PHE A 62 21.98 22.95 -16.94
C PHE A 62 21.40 23.53 -18.21
N TYR A 63 21.17 24.84 -18.28
CA TYR A 63 20.68 25.48 -19.48
C TYR A 63 21.69 25.35 -20.63
N GLY A 64 22.98 25.51 -20.32
CA GLY A 64 24.08 25.29 -21.28
C GLY A 64 24.14 23.84 -21.75
N LEU A 65 24.09 22.85 -20.85
CA LEU A 65 24.09 21.44 -21.19
C LEU A 65 22.89 21.05 -22.07
N LEU A 66 21.66 21.46 -21.69
CA LEU A 66 20.46 21.20 -22.48
C LEU A 66 20.52 21.85 -23.86
N THR A 67 21.19 23.02 -23.96
CA THR A 67 21.43 23.69 -25.23
C THR A 67 22.46 22.92 -26.05
N ALA A 68 23.54 22.43 -25.43
CA ALA A 68 24.57 21.63 -26.09
C ALA A 68 24.03 20.31 -26.65
N LEU A 69 23.13 19.63 -25.93
CA LEU A 69 22.51 18.40 -26.40
C LEU A 69 21.76 18.54 -27.74
N ARG A 70 21.31 19.74 -28.09
CA ARG A 70 20.65 20.01 -29.39
C ARG A 70 21.58 19.96 -30.58
N PHE A 71 22.89 20.09 -30.38
CA PHE A 71 23.86 19.91 -31.45
C PHE A 71 24.05 18.45 -31.86
N ILE A 72 23.53 17.50 -31.07
CA ILE A 72 23.49 16.08 -31.40
C ILE A 72 22.23 15.80 -32.24
N PRO A 73 22.33 15.50 -33.56
CA PRO A 73 21.19 15.39 -34.46
C PRO A 73 20.11 14.40 -33.96
N LYS A 74 20.52 13.23 -33.47
CA LYS A 74 19.64 12.19 -32.98
C LYS A 74 18.80 12.64 -31.77
N LEU A 75 19.34 13.44 -30.86
CA LEU A 75 18.63 13.97 -29.68
C LEU A 75 17.66 15.10 -30.07
N ARG A 76 18.01 15.90 -31.06
CA ARG A 76 17.13 16.95 -31.59
C ARG A 76 15.84 16.38 -32.17
N GLU A 77 15.91 15.25 -32.89
CA GLU A 77 14.75 14.54 -33.43
C GLU A 77 13.85 13.96 -32.35
N MET A 78 14.40 13.64 -31.19
CA MET A 78 13.63 13.07 -30.03
C MET A 78 12.89 14.14 -29.22
N LYS A 79 12.88 15.38 -29.64
CA LYS A 79 12.30 16.50 -28.86
C LYS A 79 12.86 16.56 -27.44
N THR A 80 14.16 16.66 -27.34
CA THR A 80 14.92 16.60 -26.07
C THR A 80 14.40 17.57 -25.00
N ASP A 81 13.99 18.80 -25.40
CA ASP A 81 13.46 19.80 -24.45
C ASP A 81 12.16 19.34 -23.80
N CYS A 82 11.29 18.64 -24.55
CA CYS A 82 10.08 18.04 -23.98
C CYS A 82 10.39 16.89 -22.99
N ALA A 83 11.35 16.03 -23.36
CA ALA A 83 11.77 14.95 -22.46
C ALA A 83 12.44 15.50 -21.19
N ALA A 84 13.30 16.52 -21.34
CA ALA A 84 13.92 17.22 -20.23
C ALA A 84 12.88 17.82 -19.28
N LEU A 85 11.84 18.47 -19.81
CA LEU A 85 10.77 19.03 -18.99
C LEU A 85 10.00 17.96 -18.20
N LEU A 86 9.66 16.82 -18.83
CA LEU A 86 9.00 15.71 -18.13
C LEU A 86 9.87 15.12 -17.01
N ILE A 87 11.15 14.87 -17.32
CA ILE A 87 12.09 14.28 -16.37
C ILE A 87 12.34 15.24 -15.21
N SER A 88 12.65 16.52 -15.49
CA SER A 88 12.90 17.53 -14.46
C SER A 88 11.66 17.79 -13.58
N THR A 89 10.47 17.79 -14.18
CA THR A 89 9.21 17.86 -13.43
C THR A 89 9.05 16.68 -12.48
N ALA A 90 9.27 15.44 -12.96
CA ALA A 90 9.18 14.26 -12.13
C ALA A 90 10.22 14.29 -10.98
N GLN A 91 11.48 14.63 -11.30
CA GLN A 91 12.54 14.73 -10.29
C GLN A 91 12.25 15.81 -9.25
N PHE A 92 11.81 17.00 -9.67
CA PHE A 92 11.45 18.09 -8.77
C PHE A 92 10.30 17.70 -7.85
N THR A 93 9.22 17.13 -8.41
CA THR A 93 8.07 16.72 -7.59
C THR A 93 8.41 15.57 -6.65
N VAL A 94 9.26 14.60 -7.06
CA VAL A 94 9.77 13.56 -6.17
C VAL A 94 10.56 14.19 -5.02
N ALA A 95 11.55 15.05 -5.32
CA ALA A 95 12.40 15.63 -4.30
C ALA A 95 11.60 16.44 -3.26
N TYR A 96 10.72 17.32 -3.71
CA TYR A 96 9.91 18.15 -2.81
C TYR A 96 8.82 17.34 -2.10
N ALA A 97 8.22 16.34 -2.74
CA ALA A 97 7.26 15.46 -2.07
C ALA A 97 7.92 14.63 -0.96
N VAL A 98 9.16 14.14 -1.19
CA VAL A 98 9.94 13.45 -0.14
C VAL A 98 10.24 14.39 1.03
N VAL A 99 10.67 15.62 0.76
CA VAL A 99 10.92 16.61 1.82
C VAL A 99 9.62 16.92 2.59
N MET A 100 8.51 17.14 1.89
CA MET A 100 7.21 17.39 2.53
C MET A 100 6.80 16.23 3.45
N PHE A 101 6.93 15.00 2.96
CA PHE A 101 6.58 13.81 3.74
C PHE A 101 7.43 13.68 5.01
N ARG A 102 8.75 13.90 4.90
CA ARG A 102 9.67 13.74 6.03
C ARG A 102 9.56 14.86 7.07
N GLU A 103 9.37 16.10 6.64
CA GLU A 103 9.50 17.28 7.52
C GLU A 103 8.14 17.79 7.98
N LYS A 104 7.10 17.72 7.16
CA LYS A 104 5.78 18.28 7.48
C LYS A 104 4.63 17.26 7.44
N GLY A 105 4.93 16.03 7.10
CA GLY A 105 3.91 15.00 6.89
C GLY A 105 3.13 15.19 5.58
N THR A 106 1.97 14.56 5.48
CA THR A 106 1.11 14.61 4.29
C THR A 106 0.15 15.78 4.35
N SER A 107 -0.03 16.48 3.21
CA SER A 107 -0.99 17.57 3.05
C SER A 107 -1.78 17.37 1.78
N ILE A 108 -3.10 17.45 1.87
CA ILE A 108 -3.99 17.32 0.69
C ILE A 108 -3.70 18.43 -0.33
N ASP A 109 -3.44 19.64 0.11
CA ASP A 109 -3.18 20.79 -0.75
C ASP A 109 -1.87 20.60 -1.54
N PHE A 110 -0.84 20.08 -0.88
CA PHE A 110 0.43 19.75 -1.52
C PHE A 110 0.24 18.64 -2.58
N PHE A 111 -0.45 17.56 -2.26
CA PHE A 111 -0.69 16.47 -3.21
C PHE A 111 -1.56 16.90 -4.38
N LEU A 112 -2.56 17.73 -4.17
CA LEU A 112 -3.33 18.32 -5.27
C LEU A 112 -2.44 19.18 -6.17
N GLY A 113 -1.58 20.02 -5.59
CA GLY A 113 -0.61 20.81 -6.34
C GLY A 113 0.36 19.96 -7.17
N VAL A 114 0.91 18.89 -6.58
CA VAL A 114 1.78 17.92 -7.27
C VAL A 114 1.06 17.26 -8.45
N VAL A 115 -0.15 16.76 -8.24
CA VAL A 115 -0.96 16.12 -9.29
C VAL A 115 -1.26 17.10 -10.42
N LEU A 116 -1.67 18.33 -10.11
CA LEU A 116 -1.93 19.37 -11.09
C LEU A 116 -0.66 19.76 -11.88
N PHE A 117 0.47 19.91 -11.21
CA PHE A 117 1.74 20.25 -11.85
C PHE A 117 2.18 19.17 -12.85
N ILE A 118 2.08 17.90 -12.47
CA ILE A 118 2.34 16.77 -13.36
C ILE A 118 1.37 16.78 -14.54
N ALA A 119 0.07 16.99 -14.28
CA ALA A 119 -0.94 17.04 -15.33
C ALA A 119 -0.64 18.12 -16.38
N LEU A 120 -0.28 19.33 -15.94
CA LEU A 120 0.10 20.44 -16.83
C LEU A 120 1.35 20.12 -17.65
N ALA A 121 2.40 19.58 -17.01
CA ALA A 121 3.63 19.21 -17.70
C ALA A 121 3.39 18.11 -18.76
N VAL A 122 2.62 17.07 -18.43
CA VAL A 122 2.25 15.99 -19.36
C VAL A 122 1.37 16.52 -20.50
N TRP A 123 0.35 17.32 -20.19
CA TRP A 123 -0.51 17.91 -21.22
C TRP A 123 0.30 18.75 -22.21
N TYR A 124 1.19 19.59 -21.70
CA TYR A 124 2.01 20.45 -22.53
C TYR A 124 2.98 19.64 -23.41
N THR A 125 3.68 18.68 -22.85
CA THR A 125 4.71 17.92 -23.55
C THR A 125 4.13 16.81 -24.42
N VAL A 126 3.31 15.94 -23.87
CA VAL A 126 2.78 14.75 -24.55
C VAL A 126 1.54 15.07 -25.37
N GLY A 127 0.63 15.89 -24.82
CA GLY A 127 -0.61 16.30 -25.47
C GLY A 127 -0.36 17.28 -26.62
N LYS A 128 0.22 18.45 -26.34
CA LYS A 128 0.43 19.54 -27.30
C LYS A 128 1.57 19.25 -28.28
N HIS A 129 2.74 18.86 -27.78
CA HIS A 129 3.93 18.59 -28.61
C HIS A 129 4.04 17.16 -29.13
N ARG A 130 3.12 16.27 -28.72
CA ARG A 130 2.98 14.88 -29.20
C ARG A 130 4.29 14.10 -29.17
N ILE A 131 4.99 14.11 -28.01
CA ILE A 131 6.15 13.22 -27.80
C ILE A 131 5.71 11.78 -28.07
N ARG A 132 6.46 11.08 -28.90
CA ARG A 132 6.24 9.65 -29.13
C ARG A 132 6.97 8.85 -28.06
N LEU A 133 6.33 7.79 -27.55
CA LEU A 133 7.01 6.82 -26.70
C LEU A 133 8.19 6.19 -27.48
N PRO A 134 9.30 5.87 -26.79
CA PRO A 134 10.45 5.26 -27.43
C PRO A 134 10.10 3.97 -28.18
N LYS A 135 10.67 3.78 -29.35
CA LYS A 135 10.52 2.54 -30.12
C LYS A 135 11.55 1.51 -29.62
N PHE A 136 11.31 0.95 -28.45
CA PHE A 136 12.13 -0.15 -27.95
C PHE A 136 11.70 -1.49 -28.56
N THR A 137 12.61 -2.46 -28.53
CA THR A 137 12.33 -3.83 -28.96
C THR A 137 11.30 -4.50 -28.04
N LYS A 138 10.67 -5.59 -28.52
CA LYS A 138 9.78 -6.40 -27.68
C LYS A 138 10.46 -6.87 -26.41
N LYS A 139 11.74 -7.23 -26.47
CA LYS A 139 12.54 -7.68 -25.31
C LYS A 139 12.64 -6.58 -24.24
N CYS A 140 12.85 -5.32 -24.64
CA CYS A 140 12.93 -4.20 -23.69
C CYS A 140 11.58 -4.00 -22.95
N TRP A 141 10.44 -4.14 -23.63
CA TRP A 141 9.14 -4.00 -23.00
C TRP A 141 8.80 -5.16 -22.06
N ILE A 142 9.25 -6.38 -22.37
CA ILE A 142 9.18 -7.52 -21.45
C ILE A 142 10.08 -7.28 -20.25
N ALA A 143 11.29 -6.72 -20.45
CA ALA A 143 12.18 -6.35 -19.35
C ALA A 143 11.56 -5.30 -18.42
N VAL A 144 10.77 -4.34 -18.93
CA VAL A 144 10.02 -3.39 -18.07
C VAL A 144 9.09 -4.14 -17.11
N ILE A 145 8.37 -5.17 -17.58
CA ILE A 145 7.47 -5.97 -16.72
C ILE A 145 8.29 -6.72 -15.65
N ALA A 146 9.38 -7.38 -16.07
CA ALA A 146 10.23 -8.14 -15.16
C ALA A 146 10.89 -7.24 -14.10
N LEU A 147 11.43 -6.09 -14.51
CA LEU A 147 12.03 -5.12 -13.59
C LEU A 147 11.00 -4.53 -12.62
N SER A 148 9.77 -4.26 -13.11
CA SER A 148 8.68 -3.82 -12.24
C SER A 148 8.31 -4.87 -11.20
N ALA A 149 8.28 -6.15 -11.58
CA ALA A 149 8.00 -7.26 -10.67
C ALA A 149 9.12 -7.44 -9.64
N VAL A 150 10.38 -7.43 -10.09
CA VAL A 150 11.55 -7.53 -9.19
C VAL A 150 11.58 -6.35 -8.22
N PHE A 151 11.39 -5.12 -8.71
CA PHE A 151 11.35 -3.93 -7.86
C PHE A 151 10.26 -4.05 -6.78
N MET A 152 9.03 -4.39 -7.19
CA MET A 152 7.91 -4.50 -6.26
C MET A 152 8.14 -5.62 -5.24
N LEU A 153 8.61 -6.80 -5.67
CA LEU A 153 8.90 -7.92 -4.79
C LEU A 153 10.00 -7.58 -3.78
N VAL A 154 11.12 -7.02 -4.26
CA VAL A 154 12.23 -6.63 -3.38
C VAL A 154 11.78 -5.59 -2.37
N PHE A 155 11.03 -4.57 -2.79
CA PHE A 155 10.57 -3.54 -1.89
C PHE A 155 9.56 -4.10 -0.86
N THR A 156 8.54 -4.85 -1.29
CA THR A 156 7.48 -5.33 -0.40
C THR A 156 7.90 -6.51 0.48
N ALA A 157 8.73 -7.42 -0.02
CA ALA A 157 9.18 -8.58 0.74
C ALA A 157 10.42 -8.27 1.59
N LEU A 158 11.47 -7.69 0.97
CA LEU A 158 12.76 -7.52 1.65
C LEU A 158 12.72 -6.39 2.68
N ALA A 159 12.08 -5.25 2.37
CA ALA A 159 11.95 -4.17 3.35
C ALA A 159 11.16 -4.60 4.59
N MET A 160 10.14 -5.47 4.41
CA MET A 160 9.37 -6.01 5.53
C MET A 160 10.14 -7.10 6.29
N ALA A 161 10.89 -7.95 5.59
CA ALA A 161 11.80 -8.91 6.23
C ALA A 161 12.85 -8.18 7.11
N MET A 162 13.42 -7.08 6.61
CA MET A 162 14.40 -6.30 7.38
C MET A 162 13.81 -5.66 8.64
N ARG A 163 12.51 -5.37 8.70
CA ARG A 163 11.85 -4.91 9.94
C ARG A 163 11.95 -5.96 11.05
N TYR A 164 11.84 -7.24 10.71
CA TYR A 164 12.03 -8.32 11.68
C TYR A 164 13.43 -8.25 12.31
N TYR A 165 14.45 -8.18 11.48
CA TYR A 165 15.85 -8.12 11.95
C TYR A 165 16.21 -6.83 12.69
N LYS A 166 15.40 -5.80 12.58
CA LYS A 166 15.50 -4.54 13.36
C LYS A 166 14.69 -4.54 14.65
N LEU A 167 14.05 -5.65 15.03
CA LEU A 167 13.12 -5.70 16.16
C LEU A 167 12.09 -4.55 16.11
N SER A 168 11.48 -4.35 14.93
CA SER A 168 10.48 -3.29 14.70
C SER A 168 9.15 -3.81 14.16
N THR A 169 8.95 -5.13 14.12
CA THR A 169 7.67 -5.79 13.82
C THR A 169 6.90 -6.04 15.12
N PRO A 170 5.66 -5.53 15.24
CA PRO A 170 4.90 -5.63 16.49
C PRO A 170 4.23 -7.00 16.67
N ALA A 171 3.72 -7.24 17.89
CA ALA A 171 2.87 -8.38 18.22
C ALA A 171 1.58 -8.40 17.38
N PHE A 172 0.90 -7.25 17.27
CA PHE A 172 -0.32 -7.14 16.48
C PHE A 172 -0.05 -7.39 15.00
N ASP A 173 -0.86 -8.26 14.43
CA ASP A 173 -0.77 -8.89 13.13
C ASP A 173 0.47 -9.79 13.02
N PHE A 174 1.69 -9.30 12.92
CA PHE A 174 2.85 -10.13 12.61
C PHE A 174 3.16 -11.18 13.68
N GLY A 175 3.18 -10.81 14.95
CA GLY A 175 3.41 -11.76 16.06
C GLY A 175 2.29 -12.80 16.17
N ILE A 176 1.03 -12.37 16.00
CA ILE A 176 -0.14 -13.25 15.95
C ILE A 176 0.02 -14.30 14.86
N PHE A 177 0.32 -13.87 13.62
CA PHE A 177 0.47 -14.78 12.49
C PHE A 177 1.71 -15.66 12.59
N ALA A 178 2.81 -15.16 13.15
CA ALA A 178 4.01 -15.95 13.38
C ALA A 178 3.73 -17.14 14.29
N GLN A 179 3.12 -16.92 15.45
CA GLN A 179 2.72 -18.00 16.39
C GLN A 179 1.64 -18.90 15.76
N MET A 180 0.63 -18.32 15.11
CA MET A 180 -0.44 -19.08 14.47
C MET A 180 0.09 -20.06 13.42
N PHE A 181 0.99 -19.63 12.53
CA PHE A 181 1.56 -20.49 11.49
C PHE A 181 2.44 -21.59 12.07
N GLU A 182 3.18 -21.32 13.15
CA GLU A 182 3.93 -22.34 13.84
C GLU A 182 2.99 -23.39 14.46
N ASN A 183 1.91 -22.96 15.10
CA ASN A 183 0.88 -23.87 15.62
C ASN A 183 0.16 -24.65 14.50
N MET A 184 -0.12 -24.02 13.35
CA MET A 184 -0.69 -24.73 12.19
C MET A 184 0.28 -25.78 11.63
N LYS A 185 1.58 -25.49 11.57
CA LYS A 185 2.62 -26.45 11.17
C LYS A 185 2.65 -27.68 12.10
N ASP A 186 2.48 -27.46 13.39
CA ASP A 186 2.46 -28.53 14.41
C ASP A 186 1.10 -29.26 14.47
N GLY A 187 0.15 -28.94 13.60
CA GLY A 187 -1.16 -29.58 13.53
C GLY A 187 -2.17 -29.11 14.59
N LEU A 188 -1.87 -28.05 15.34
CA LEU A 188 -2.78 -27.50 16.36
C LEU A 188 -3.88 -26.61 15.75
N GLY A 189 -3.84 -26.33 14.43
CA GLY A 189 -4.75 -25.42 13.75
C GLY A 189 -4.38 -23.94 13.93
N PRO A 190 -5.25 -23.00 13.51
CA PRO A 190 -4.98 -21.56 13.54
C PRO A 190 -5.14 -20.98 14.96
N ILE A 191 -4.40 -21.55 15.92
CA ILE A 191 -4.45 -21.17 17.33
C ILE A 191 -3.37 -20.15 17.63
N THR A 192 -3.69 -19.15 18.44
CA THR A 192 -2.77 -18.15 18.98
C THR A 192 -3.15 -17.79 20.42
N THR A 193 -2.19 -17.39 21.23
CA THR A 193 -2.41 -16.78 22.55
C THR A 193 -2.13 -15.28 22.51
N VAL A 194 -1.35 -14.81 21.53
CA VAL A 194 -0.91 -13.41 21.39
C VAL A 194 -2.08 -12.47 21.09
N GLU A 195 -3.10 -12.93 20.36
CA GLU A 195 -4.14 -12.04 19.83
C GLU A 195 -5.04 -11.39 20.90
N ARG A 196 -5.28 -12.11 22.00
CA ARG A 196 -6.15 -11.64 23.12
C ARG A 196 -5.61 -12.00 24.48
N ASN A 197 -4.34 -12.36 24.58
CA ASN A 197 -3.71 -12.84 25.81
C ASN A 197 -4.40 -14.07 26.42
N TYR A 198 -5.07 -14.87 25.60
CA TYR A 198 -5.58 -16.20 25.94
C TYR A 198 -5.67 -17.07 24.68
N ARG A 199 -5.69 -18.37 24.88
CA ARG A 199 -5.73 -19.34 23.78
C ARG A 199 -7.05 -19.27 23.01
N LEU A 200 -6.98 -18.91 21.72
CA LEU A 200 -8.13 -18.89 20.81
C LEU A 200 -7.73 -19.26 19.39
N SER A 201 -8.72 -19.62 18.58
CA SER A 201 -8.53 -19.72 17.15
C SER A 201 -8.64 -18.33 16.52
N HIS A 202 -7.66 -17.93 15.69
CA HIS A 202 -7.76 -16.71 14.90
C HIS A 202 -9.05 -16.66 14.04
N PHE A 203 -9.56 -17.83 13.61
CA PHE A 203 -10.83 -17.90 12.87
C PHE A 203 -12.06 -17.50 13.68
N ALA A 204 -11.94 -17.37 15.01
CA ALA A 204 -12.97 -16.76 15.83
C ALA A 204 -12.95 -15.21 15.76
N VAL A 205 -11.87 -14.61 15.27
CA VAL A 205 -11.71 -13.15 15.08
C VAL A 205 -11.92 -12.77 13.61
N HIS A 206 -11.24 -13.49 12.70
CA HIS A 206 -11.33 -13.35 11.26
C HIS A 206 -11.38 -14.71 10.58
N PHE A 207 -12.40 -14.95 9.76
CA PHE A 207 -12.54 -16.23 9.06
C PHE A 207 -11.72 -16.23 7.76
N SER A 208 -10.47 -16.72 7.84
CA SER A 208 -9.47 -16.62 6.77
C SER A 208 -8.87 -17.98 6.35
N PRO A 209 -9.68 -18.93 5.82
CA PRO A 209 -9.18 -20.26 5.44
C PRO A 209 -8.06 -20.23 4.38
N ALA A 210 -7.94 -19.14 3.61
CA ALA A 210 -6.88 -18.99 2.62
C ALA A 210 -5.46 -19.08 3.20
N TYR A 211 -5.27 -18.90 4.50
CA TYR A 211 -3.96 -19.12 5.14
C TYR A 211 -3.43 -20.55 4.94
N TYR A 212 -4.29 -21.54 4.79
CA TYR A 212 -3.87 -22.91 4.46
C TYR A 212 -3.16 -23.01 3.09
N LEU A 213 -3.36 -22.05 2.18
CA LEU A 213 -2.61 -21.99 0.92
C LEU A 213 -1.15 -21.53 1.13
N MET A 214 -0.88 -20.78 2.19
CA MET A 214 0.47 -20.32 2.55
C MET A 214 1.21 -21.37 3.39
N LEU A 215 0.48 -22.20 4.14
CA LEU A 215 1.04 -23.16 5.09
C LEU A 215 2.08 -24.12 4.47
N PRO A 216 1.89 -24.72 3.28
CA PRO A 216 2.91 -25.59 2.69
C PRO A 216 4.26 -24.90 2.47
N PHE A 217 4.26 -23.63 2.12
CA PHE A 217 5.48 -22.84 1.94
C PHE A 217 6.13 -22.49 3.28
N TYR A 218 5.31 -22.19 4.31
CA TYR A 218 5.82 -22.00 5.66
C TYR A 218 6.43 -23.29 6.22
N MET A 219 5.83 -24.45 5.99
CA MET A 219 6.38 -25.75 6.41
C MET A 219 7.75 -26.07 5.77
N LEU A 220 7.99 -25.57 4.54
CA LEU A 220 9.30 -25.72 3.88
C LEU A 220 10.36 -24.79 4.48
N PHE A 221 9.97 -23.61 4.92
CA PHE A 221 10.81 -22.58 5.51
C PHE A 221 10.14 -22.02 6.77
N PRO A 222 10.16 -22.77 7.91
CA PRO A 222 9.40 -22.42 9.11
C PRO A 222 10.04 -21.27 9.88
N HIS A 223 9.86 -20.07 9.38
CA HIS A 223 10.36 -18.83 9.97
C HIS A 223 9.39 -17.67 9.69
N PRO A 224 9.16 -16.74 10.64
CA PRO A 224 8.23 -15.63 10.45
C PRO A 224 8.47 -14.80 9.18
N VAL A 225 9.73 -14.58 8.80
CA VAL A 225 10.12 -13.84 7.57
C VAL A 225 9.54 -14.46 6.30
N THR A 226 9.31 -15.79 6.28
CA THR A 226 8.65 -16.47 5.15
C THR A 226 7.27 -15.88 4.85
N LEU A 227 6.53 -15.49 5.88
CA LEU A 227 5.22 -14.88 5.73
C LEU A 227 5.31 -13.51 5.03
N GLN A 228 6.32 -12.70 5.37
CA GLN A 228 6.55 -11.41 4.71
C GLN A 228 6.93 -11.58 3.23
N ILE A 229 7.75 -12.60 2.92
CA ILE A 229 8.13 -12.93 1.54
C ILE A 229 6.89 -13.38 0.74
N LEU A 230 6.05 -14.23 1.33
CA LEU A 230 4.80 -14.70 0.69
C LEU A 230 3.83 -13.54 0.43
N GLN A 231 3.68 -12.60 1.37
CA GLN A 231 2.93 -11.37 1.14
C GLN A 231 3.42 -10.65 -0.13
N GLY A 232 4.72 -10.40 -0.22
CA GLY A 232 5.34 -9.75 -1.38
C GLY A 232 5.09 -10.51 -2.69
N ILE A 233 5.16 -11.85 -2.67
CA ILE A 233 4.90 -12.72 -3.83
C ILE A 233 3.43 -12.59 -4.27
N PHE A 234 2.46 -12.69 -3.34
CA PHE A 234 1.05 -12.59 -3.69
C PHE A 234 0.72 -11.24 -4.32
N VAL A 235 1.13 -10.15 -3.70
CA VAL A 235 0.84 -8.80 -4.21
C VAL A 235 1.53 -8.56 -5.56
N THR A 236 2.80 -8.94 -5.70
CA THR A 236 3.56 -8.78 -6.95
C THR A 236 2.99 -9.62 -8.09
N SER A 237 2.45 -10.81 -7.81
CA SER A 237 1.88 -11.71 -8.83
C SER A 237 0.74 -11.06 -9.63
N GLY A 238 0.07 -10.05 -9.08
CA GLY A 238 -0.96 -9.26 -9.75
C GLY A 238 -0.49 -8.52 -11.01
N ILE A 239 0.81 -8.32 -11.19
CA ILE A 239 1.40 -7.70 -12.40
C ILE A 239 1.02 -8.50 -13.67
N ILE A 240 1.00 -9.82 -13.59
CA ILE A 240 0.73 -10.69 -14.74
C ILE A 240 -0.72 -10.52 -15.22
N PRO A 241 -1.77 -10.70 -14.41
CA PRO A 241 -3.13 -10.51 -14.87
C PRO A 241 -3.42 -9.05 -15.28
N VAL A 242 -2.83 -8.03 -14.66
CA VAL A 242 -2.94 -6.62 -15.13
C VAL A 242 -2.46 -6.48 -16.57
N PHE A 243 -1.29 -7.03 -16.91
CA PHE A 243 -0.79 -7.06 -18.27
C PHE A 243 -1.76 -7.77 -19.22
N LEU A 244 -2.24 -8.96 -18.85
CA LEU A 244 -3.14 -9.78 -19.67
C LEU A 244 -4.51 -9.12 -19.88
N ILE A 245 -5.05 -8.43 -18.87
CA ILE A 245 -6.29 -7.65 -18.94
C ILE A 245 -6.10 -6.48 -19.91
N ALA A 246 -5.02 -5.73 -19.78
CA ALA A 246 -4.72 -4.62 -20.69
C ALA A 246 -4.59 -5.11 -22.15
N ARG A 247 -3.93 -6.24 -22.38
CA ARG A 247 -3.86 -6.87 -23.72
C ARG A 247 -5.23 -7.28 -24.27
N LYS A 248 -6.14 -7.74 -23.40
CA LYS A 248 -7.52 -8.08 -23.79
C LYS A 248 -8.31 -6.85 -24.26
N TYR A 249 -8.06 -5.68 -23.65
CA TYR A 249 -8.68 -4.43 -24.07
C TYR A 249 -8.02 -3.77 -25.30
N GLY A 250 -7.12 -4.47 -26.00
CA GLY A 250 -6.51 -4.02 -27.25
C GLY A 250 -5.33 -3.06 -27.08
N PHE A 251 -4.85 -2.83 -25.86
CA PHE A 251 -3.66 -2.02 -25.65
C PHE A 251 -2.43 -2.64 -26.29
N SER A 252 -1.56 -1.79 -26.85
CA SER A 252 -0.26 -2.22 -27.39
C SER A 252 0.61 -2.84 -26.31
N LEU A 253 1.65 -3.57 -26.70
CA LEU A 253 2.66 -4.09 -25.77
C LEU A 253 3.21 -2.99 -24.86
N ILE A 254 3.48 -1.80 -25.44
CA ILE A 254 4.00 -0.63 -24.72
C ILE A 254 3.06 -0.22 -23.59
N HIS A 255 1.79 0.05 -23.89
CA HIS A 255 0.84 0.48 -22.86
C HIS A 255 0.61 -0.59 -21.81
N SER A 256 0.51 -1.87 -22.22
CA SER A 256 0.30 -2.97 -21.27
C SER A 256 1.49 -3.15 -20.32
N SER A 257 2.73 -3.01 -20.82
CA SER A 257 3.93 -3.03 -19.96
C SER A 257 3.99 -1.82 -19.01
N LEU A 258 3.59 -0.64 -19.48
CA LEU A 258 3.52 0.56 -18.63
C LEU A 258 2.41 0.45 -17.57
N PHE A 259 1.29 -0.22 -17.85
CA PHE A 259 0.27 -0.50 -16.83
C PHE A 259 0.79 -1.47 -15.76
N SER A 260 1.63 -2.44 -16.13
CA SER A 260 2.35 -3.26 -15.15
C SER A 260 3.29 -2.44 -14.27
N ALA A 261 4.00 -1.46 -14.85
CA ALA A 261 4.84 -0.54 -14.08
C ALA A 261 4.01 0.40 -13.19
N ILE A 262 2.86 0.90 -13.68
CA ILE A 262 1.92 1.68 -12.87
C ILE A 262 1.43 0.86 -11.68
N TYR A 263 1.05 -0.42 -11.89
CA TYR A 263 0.65 -1.31 -10.80
C TYR A 263 1.75 -1.47 -9.75
N ALA A 264 3.00 -1.70 -10.18
CA ALA A 264 4.13 -1.89 -9.27
C ALA A 264 4.49 -0.62 -8.47
N LEU A 265 4.23 0.57 -9.03
CA LEU A 265 4.47 1.86 -8.39
C LEU A 265 3.22 2.44 -7.71
N TYR A 266 2.07 1.74 -7.82
CA TYR A 266 0.84 2.22 -7.24
C TYR A 266 0.90 2.14 -5.72
N PRO A 267 0.82 3.29 -5.00
CA PRO A 267 1.17 3.36 -3.59
C PRO A 267 0.28 2.49 -2.69
N ALA A 268 -0.97 2.25 -3.09
CA ALA A 268 -1.88 1.42 -2.30
C ALA A 268 -1.45 -0.05 -2.20
N PHE A 269 -0.76 -0.61 -3.22
CA PHE A 269 -0.31 -2.01 -3.15
C PHE A 269 1.02 -2.15 -2.40
N THR A 270 1.97 -1.27 -2.67
CA THR A 270 3.25 -1.28 -1.95
C THR A 270 3.10 -0.83 -0.51
N GLY A 271 2.31 0.22 -0.28
CA GLY A 271 2.01 0.73 1.05
C GLY A 271 1.19 -0.23 1.89
N GLY A 272 0.21 -0.92 1.30
CA GLY A 272 -0.59 -1.92 1.99
C GLY A 272 0.22 -3.10 2.56
N CYS A 273 1.42 -3.37 2.00
CA CYS A 273 2.35 -4.35 2.56
C CYS A 273 3.18 -3.79 3.73
N SER A 274 3.20 -2.49 3.96
CA SER A 274 4.20 -1.86 4.84
C SER A 274 3.92 -2.01 6.33
N TYR A 275 2.73 -2.45 6.69
CA TYR A 275 2.37 -2.72 8.09
C TYR A 275 2.74 -4.14 8.54
N ASP A 276 3.05 -5.03 7.71
CA ASP A 276 3.37 -6.46 7.90
C ASP A 276 2.34 -7.35 7.19
N ILE A 277 2.55 -8.68 7.27
CA ILE A 277 1.64 -9.63 6.63
C ILE A 277 0.21 -9.53 7.16
N HIS A 278 -0.73 -9.68 6.24
CA HIS A 278 -2.15 -9.84 6.52
C HIS A 278 -2.82 -10.66 5.41
N GLU A 279 -3.89 -11.42 5.71
CA GLU A 279 -4.58 -12.26 4.72
C GLU A 279 -5.00 -11.49 3.46
N ASN A 280 -5.35 -10.22 3.60
CA ASN A 280 -5.75 -9.34 2.48
C ASN A 280 -4.68 -9.22 1.39
N CYS A 281 -3.41 -9.58 1.65
CA CYS A 281 -2.35 -9.59 0.64
C CYS A 281 -2.63 -10.57 -0.53
N MET A 282 -3.50 -11.54 -0.33
CA MET A 282 -3.92 -12.49 -1.35
C MET A 282 -4.99 -11.91 -2.30
N LEU A 283 -5.71 -10.85 -1.88
CA LEU A 283 -6.75 -10.21 -2.69
C LEU A 283 -6.25 -9.69 -4.05
N PRO A 284 -5.10 -8.99 -4.16
CA PRO A 284 -4.60 -8.55 -5.46
C PRO A 284 -4.41 -9.69 -6.45
N ALA A 285 -3.85 -10.82 -6.00
CA ALA A 285 -3.67 -11.99 -6.84
C ALA A 285 -5.03 -12.56 -7.29
N PHE A 286 -5.87 -12.96 -6.34
CA PHE A 286 -7.08 -13.72 -6.66
C PHE A 286 -8.13 -12.87 -7.38
N LEU A 287 -8.33 -11.62 -6.97
CA LEU A 287 -9.26 -10.71 -7.66
C LEU A 287 -8.80 -10.38 -9.08
N LEU A 288 -7.50 -10.13 -9.32
CA LEU A 288 -7.04 -9.83 -10.67
C LEU A 288 -7.14 -11.05 -11.60
N TRP A 289 -6.90 -12.26 -11.11
CA TRP A 289 -7.14 -13.47 -11.87
C TRP A 289 -8.64 -13.73 -12.08
N LEU A 290 -9.50 -13.43 -11.10
CA LEU A 290 -10.95 -13.45 -11.29
C LEU A 290 -11.37 -12.48 -12.40
N ILE A 291 -10.88 -11.24 -12.35
CA ILE A 291 -11.15 -10.23 -13.38
C ILE A 291 -10.64 -10.66 -14.75
N TRP A 292 -9.46 -11.24 -14.84
CA TRP A 292 -8.96 -11.81 -16.08
C TRP A 292 -9.88 -12.91 -16.62
N ALA A 293 -10.36 -13.80 -15.77
CA ALA A 293 -11.29 -14.86 -16.14
C ALA A 293 -12.64 -14.29 -16.61
N VAL A 294 -13.15 -13.26 -15.94
CA VAL A 294 -14.34 -12.48 -16.33
C VAL A 294 -14.15 -11.86 -17.71
N GLU A 295 -13.02 -11.21 -17.98
CA GLU A 295 -12.74 -10.56 -19.25
C GLU A 295 -12.54 -11.56 -20.41
N ARG A 296 -12.17 -12.79 -20.09
CA ARG A 296 -12.04 -13.90 -21.04
C ARG A 296 -13.26 -14.80 -21.11
N GLU A 297 -14.29 -14.52 -20.32
CA GLU A 297 -15.53 -15.34 -20.19
C GLU A 297 -15.23 -16.82 -19.91
N LYS A 298 -14.23 -17.11 -19.06
CA LYS A 298 -13.80 -18.45 -18.69
C LYS A 298 -14.49 -18.94 -17.44
N THR A 299 -15.53 -19.75 -17.56
CA THR A 299 -16.40 -20.20 -16.47
C THR A 299 -15.64 -20.84 -15.30
N VAL A 300 -14.79 -21.85 -15.56
CA VAL A 300 -14.09 -22.56 -14.49
C VAL A 300 -13.12 -21.65 -13.73
N PRO A 301 -12.22 -20.89 -14.38
CA PRO A 301 -11.39 -19.93 -13.66
C PRO A 301 -12.19 -18.87 -12.88
N MET A 302 -13.34 -18.38 -13.42
CA MET A 302 -14.20 -17.45 -12.68
C MET A 302 -14.66 -18.03 -11.34
N LEU A 303 -15.16 -19.28 -11.34
CA LEU A 303 -15.63 -19.95 -10.12
C LEU A 303 -14.48 -20.24 -9.15
N VAL A 304 -13.34 -20.72 -9.66
CA VAL A 304 -12.16 -21.03 -8.83
C VAL A 304 -11.64 -19.76 -8.15
N PHE A 305 -11.40 -18.68 -8.90
CA PHE A 305 -10.87 -17.46 -8.30
C PHE A 305 -11.90 -16.69 -7.47
N ALA A 306 -13.21 -16.81 -7.77
CA ALA A 306 -14.25 -16.30 -6.87
C ALA A 306 -14.22 -17.04 -5.52
N LEU A 307 -14.13 -18.38 -5.52
CA LEU A 307 -14.00 -19.16 -4.29
C LEU A 307 -12.71 -18.83 -3.53
N LEU A 308 -11.56 -18.79 -4.20
CA LEU A 308 -10.30 -18.45 -3.56
C LEU A 308 -10.35 -17.05 -2.94
N THR A 309 -11.02 -16.09 -3.58
CA THR A 309 -11.21 -14.74 -3.03
C THR A 309 -12.09 -14.77 -1.79
N LEU A 310 -13.21 -15.51 -1.80
CA LEU A 310 -14.09 -15.65 -0.64
C LEU A 310 -13.37 -16.20 0.60
N LEU A 311 -12.44 -17.14 0.38
CA LEU A 311 -11.68 -17.77 1.48
C LEU A 311 -10.62 -16.85 2.11
N VAL A 312 -10.36 -15.66 1.56
CA VAL A 312 -9.35 -14.74 2.12
C VAL A 312 -9.80 -14.17 3.44
N LYS A 313 -11.04 -13.67 3.51
CA LYS A 313 -11.61 -13.04 4.70
C LYS A 313 -13.12 -12.86 4.54
N GLU A 314 -13.83 -12.64 5.64
CA GLU A 314 -15.29 -12.41 5.61
C GLU A 314 -15.70 -11.23 4.72
N ASP A 315 -14.95 -10.14 4.70
CA ASP A 315 -15.24 -8.94 3.91
C ASP A 315 -14.88 -9.08 2.43
N ALA A 316 -14.08 -10.09 2.05
CA ALA A 316 -13.75 -10.38 0.65
C ALA A 316 -15.00 -10.72 -0.18
N ALA A 317 -16.05 -11.19 0.48
CA ALA A 317 -17.35 -11.43 -0.15
C ALA A 317 -17.95 -10.17 -0.79
N VAL A 318 -17.66 -8.99 -0.26
CA VAL A 318 -18.14 -7.70 -0.82
C VAL A 318 -17.57 -7.49 -2.22
N TYR A 319 -16.29 -7.77 -2.44
CA TYR A 319 -15.65 -7.63 -3.76
C TYR A 319 -16.21 -8.63 -4.77
N VAL A 320 -16.39 -9.89 -4.35
CA VAL A 320 -16.95 -10.95 -5.20
C VAL A 320 -18.42 -10.67 -5.56
N ALA A 321 -19.22 -10.24 -4.58
CA ALA A 321 -20.61 -9.85 -4.80
C ALA A 321 -20.72 -8.69 -5.78
N VAL A 322 -19.91 -7.66 -5.62
CA VAL A 322 -19.90 -6.48 -6.51
C VAL A 322 -19.49 -6.86 -7.94
N ILE A 323 -18.52 -7.75 -8.13
CA ILE A 323 -18.18 -8.29 -9.45
C ILE A 323 -19.36 -9.08 -10.03
N GLY A 324 -20.01 -9.94 -9.25
CA GLY A 324 -21.20 -10.68 -9.67
C GLY A 324 -22.34 -9.75 -10.10
N LEU A 325 -22.62 -8.71 -9.30
CA LEU A 325 -23.64 -7.70 -9.62
C LEU A 325 -23.29 -6.90 -10.88
N TYR A 326 -22.02 -6.54 -11.05
CA TYR A 326 -21.54 -5.90 -12.26
C TYR A 326 -21.77 -6.78 -13.50
N LEU A 327 -21.54 -8.09 -13.41
CA LEU A 327 -21.79 -9.03 -14.51
C LEU A 327 -23.26 -9.11 -14.87
N ILE A 328 -24.17 -9.14 -13.89
CA ILE A 328 -25.63 -9.14 -14.11
C ILE A 328 -26.08 -7.92 -14.89
N LEU A 329 -25.55 -6.74 -14.55
CA LEU A 329 -25.99 -5.44 -15.08
C LEU A 329 -25.18 -4.97 -16.29
N SER A 330 -24.16 -5.72 -16.70
CA SER A 330 -23.32 -5.39 -17.86
C SER A 330 -23.84 -6.01 -19.16
N ASP A 331 -23.45 -5.42 -20.31
CA ASP A 331 -23.77 -5.91 -21.65
C ASP A 331 -22.93 -7.15 -22.02
N ARG A 332 -22.98 -8.19 -21.19
CA ARG A 332 -22.28 -9.47 -21.39
C ARG A 332 -23.24 -10.53 -21.94
N SER A 333 -22.70 -11.67 -22.41
CA SER A 333 -23.49 -12.81 -22.83
C SER A 333 -24.44 -13.27 -21.70
N GLU A 334 -25.62 -13.85 -22.08
CA GLU A 334 -26.58 -14.37 -21.10
C GLU A 334 -25.92 -15.38 -20.14
N LYS A 335 -25.06 -16.23 -20.68
CA LYS A 335 -24.28 -17.18 -19.86
C LYS A 335 -23.43 -16.48 -18.83
N THR A 336 -22.72 -15.40 -19.18
CA THR A 336 -21.87 -14.65 -18.27
C THR A 336 -22.70 -13.90 -17.24
N ARG A 337 -23.86 -13.38 -17.61
CA ARG A 337 -24.79 -12.72 -16.68
C ARG A 337 -25.40 -13.71 -15.69
N ALA A 338 -25.81 -14.91 -16.17
CA ALA A 338 -26.30 -15.97 -15.30
C ALA A 338 -25.22 -16.45 -14.32
N LEU A 339 -23.96 -16.58 -14.78
CA LEU A 339 -22.83 -16.90 -13.92
C LEU A 339 -22.57 -15.77 -12.90
N GLY A 340 -22.74 -14.52 -13.31
CA GLY A 340 -22.71 -13.36 -12.40
C GLY A 340 -23.74 -13.47 -11.27
N ALA A 341 -24.96 -13.94 -11.58
CA ALA A 341 -25.99 -14.15 -10.57
C ALA A 341 -25.62 -15.27 -9.58
N VAL A 342 -25.02 -16.36 -10.09
CA VAL A 342 -24.51 -17.46 -9.23
C VAL A 342 -23.40 -16.94 -8.31
N ILE A 343 -22.42 -16.19 -8.84
CA ILE A 343 -21.30 -15.63 -8.08
C ILE A 343 -21.81 -14.63 -7.02
N PHE A 344 -22.77 -13.77 -7.39
CA PHE A 344 -23.39 -12.82 -6.46
C PHE A 344 -24.12 -13.54 -5.32
N GLY A 345 -24.99 -14.49 -5.66
CA GLY A 345 -25.73 -15.28 -4.67
C GLY A 345 -24.81 -16.07 -3.73
N ALA A 346 -23.78 -16.73 -4.30
CA ALA A 346 -22.80 -17.46 -3.49
C ALA A 346 -22.02 -16.54 -2.55
N ALA A 347 -21.62 -15.36 -3.00
CA ALA A 347 -20.93 -14.38 -2.16
C ALA A 347 -21.83 -13.85 -1.02
N CYS A 348 -23.10 -13.58 -1.30
CA CYS A 348 -24.06 -13.18 -0.27
C CYS A 348 -24.27 -14.29 0.77
N VAL A 349 -24.51 -15.53 0.33
CA VAL A 349 -24.67 -16.68 1.23
C VAL A 349 -23.43 -16.87 2.11
N TYR A 350 -22.25 -16.83 1.48
CA TYR A 350 -20.98 -16.94 2.23
C TYR A 350 -20.84 -15.82 3.27
N PHE A 351 -21.07 -14.56 2.89
CA PHE A 351 -20.99 -13.42 3.79
C PHE A 351 -21.88 -13.60 5.04
N PHE A 352 -23.17 -13.87 4.83
CA PHE A 352 -24.10 -14.04 5.94
C PHE A 352 -23.78 -15.27 6.80
N ALA A 353 -23.34 -16.37 6.18
CA ALA A 353 -22.95 -17.57 6.91
C ALA A 353 -21.72 -17.33 7.79
N VAL A 354 -20.70 -16.64 7.28
CA VAL A 354 -19.49 -16.32 8.05
C VAL A 354 -19.79 -15.28 9.12
N CYS A 355 -20.58 -14.24 8.84
CA CYS A 355 -21.02 -13.29 9.86
C CYS A 355 -21.80 -13.99 10.99
N ALA A 356 -22.69 -14.92 10.67
CA ALA A 356 -23.41 -15.72 11.66
C ALA A 356 -22.44 -16.59 12.49
N TYR A 357 -21.45 -17.21 11.86
CA TYR A 357 -20.40 -17.96 12.56
C TYR A 357 -19.62 -17.07 13.53
N LEU A 358 -19.13 -15.91 13.08
CA LEU A 358 -18.37 -14.99 13.93
C LEU A 358 -19.19 -14.43 15.10
N ASN A 359 -20.48 -14.15 14.89
CA ASN A 359 -21.35 -13.63 15.94
C ASN A 359 -21.79 -14.71 16.96
N ASN A 360 -21.91 -15.97 16.54
CA ASN A 360 -22.39 -17.04 17.42
C ASN A 360 -21.26 -17.81 18.08
N SER A 361 -20.13 -18.00 17.39
CA SER A 361 -19.04 -18.87 17.84
C SER A 361 -17.68 -18.15 17.90
N GLY A 362 -17.62 -16.91 17.45
CA GLY A 362 -16.43 -16.05 17.47
C GLY A 362 -16.60 -14.84 18.41
N LEU A 363 -15.75 -13.83 18.16
CA LEU A 363 -15.75 -12.55 18.91
C LEU A 363 -16.66 -11.49 18.27
N GLY A 364 -17.46 -11.87 17.29
CA GLY A 364 -18.34 -10.98 16.55
C GLY A 364 -17.65 -10.25 15.39
N ILE A 365 -18.47 -9.63 14.54
CA ILE A 365 -17.98 -8.81 13.43
C ILE A 365 -17.63 -7.40 13.93
N MET A 366 -16.70 -6.72 13.25
CA MET A 366 -16.18 -5.42 13.67
C MET A 366 -17.11 -4.25 13.27
N GLU A 367 -18.37 -4.28 13.67
CA GLU A 367 -19.38 -3.24 13.37
C GLU A 367 -19.01 -1.87 13.93
N TRP A 368 -18.23 -1.81 15.02
CA TRP A 368 -17.78 -0.57 15.65
C TRP A 368 -17.02 0.37 14.67
N ARG A 369 -16.46 -0.16 13.60
CA ARG A 369 -15.82 0.63 12.55
C ARG A 369 -16.79 1.55 11.81
N TYR A 370 -18.08 1.29 11.92
CA TYR A 370 -19.17 2.06 11.30
C TYR A 370 -20.06 2.73 12.35
N LYS A 371 -19.54 2.98 13.56
CA LYS A 371 -20.30 3.51 14.70
C LYS A 371 -21.10 4.77 14.38
N ASP A 372 -20.60 5.63 13.51
CA ASP A 372 -21.25 6.88 13.11
C ASP A 372 -22.60 6.63 12.39
N TYR A 373 -22.79 5.45 11.82
CA TYR A 373 -24.04 5.05 11.16
C TYR A 373 -24.98 4.25 12.08
N MET A 374 -24.54 3.87 13.27
CA MET A 374 -25.29 3.02 14.20
C MET A 374 -26.04 3.82 15.28
N TYR A 375 -26.29 5.09 15.05
CA TYR A 375 -26.88 6.03 16.02
C TYR A 375 -28.32 5.70 16.45
N ARG A 376 -29.03 4.77 15.77
CA ARG A 376 -30.39 4.36 16.10
C ARG A 376 -30.48 3.01 16.84
N GLY A 377 -29.36 2.32 17.05
CA GLY A 377 -29.38 0.92 17.45
C GLY A 377 -30.01 0.03 16.37
N GLY A 378 -29.49 -1.11 16.10
CA GLY A 378 -29.97 -2.04 15.08
C GLY A 378 -28.86 -2.56 14.18
N ALA A 379 -29.21 -3.43 13.23
CA ALA A 379 -28.23 -4.03 12.33
C ALA A 379 -27.54 -2.98 11.46
N LEU A 380 -26.23 -3.05 11.32
CA LEU A 380 -25.37 -2.11 10.57
C LEU A 380 -25.91 -1.82 9.16
N ILE A 381 -26.21 -2.89 8.39
CA ILE A 381 -26.68 -2.74 6.99
C ILE A 381 -27.96 -1.92 6.93
N THR A 382 -28.92 -2.21 7.81
CA THR A 382 -30.18 -1.48 7.88
C THR A 382 -29.95 -0.02 8.23
N SER A 383 -29.07 0.27 9.19
CA SER A 383 -28.72 1.64 9.60
C SER A 383 -28.07 2.44 8.45
N ILE A 384 -27.14 1.82 7.72
CA ILE A 384 -26.52 2.45 6.54
C ILE A 384 -27.56 2.74 5.45
N VAL A 385 -28.41 1.77 5.11
CA VAL A 385 -29.44 1.93 4.09
C VAL A 385 -30.44 3.03 4.48
N VAL A 386 -30.94 3.01 5.69
CA VAL A 386 -31.86 4.06 6.20
C VAL A 386 -31.20 5.43 6.14
N THR A 387 -29.93 5.54 6.56
CA THR A 387 -29.20 6.81 6.51
C THR A 387 -29.03 7.30 5.07
N ALA A 388 -28.72 6.40 4.12
CA ALA A 388 -28.56 6.75 2.71
C ALA A 388 -29.84 7.36 2.11
N PHE A 389 -31.01 6.86 2.49
CA PHE A 389 -32.28 7.35 1.99
C PHE A 389 -32.82 8.57 2.76
N THR A 390 -32.55 8.66 4.05
CA THR A 390 -33.13 9.71 4.91
C THR A 390 -32.20 10.92 5.08
N ASN A 391 -30.89 10.72 5.03
CA ASN A 391 -29.89 11.77 5.23
C ASN A 391 -28.62 11.57 4.37
N PRO A 392 -28.73 11.66 3.03
CA PRO A 392 -27.55 11.50 2.16
C PRO A 392 -26.49 12.59 2.39
N GLY A 393 -26.88 13.78 2.86
CA GLY A 393 -25.93 14.85 3.22
C GLY A 393 -24.99 14.46 4.33
N TYR A 394 -25.47 13.73 5.33
CA TYR A 394 -24.64 13.18 6.41
C TYR A 394 -23.61 12.17 5.88
N ILE A 395 -24.01 11.25 5.00
CA ILE A 395 -23.06 10.33 4.35
C ILE A 395 -21.99 11.11 3.59
N LEU A 396 -22.40 12.07 2.75
CA LEU A 396 -21.46 12.85 1.96
C LEU A 396 -20.45 13.62 2.84
N SER A 397 -20.90 14.21 3.96
CA SER A 397 -20.00 14.90 4.89
C SER A 397 -18.95 13.97 5.50
N ASN A 398 -19.31 12.71 5.79
CA ASN A 398 -18.41 11.71 6.32
C ASN A 398 -17.45 11.12 5.27
N LEU A 399 -17.83 11.14 3.98
CA LEU A 399 -16.97 10.66 2.89
C LEU A 399 -15.87 11.66 2.50
N PHE A 400 -16.02 12.95 2.81
CA PHE A 400 -15.15 14.04 2.34
C PHE A 400 -14.42 14.75 3.48
N THR A 401 -13.90 14.01 4.46
CA THR A 401 -12.95 14.56 5.45
C THR A 401 -11.58 14.77 4.81
N GLY A 402 -10.72 15.59 5.42
CA GLY A 402 -9.38 15.89 4.89
C GLY A 402 -8.53 14.63 4.67
N GLU A 403 -8.56 13.67 5.60
CA GLU A 403 -7.84 12.39 5.50
C GLU A 403 -8.36 11.53 4.35
N LYS A 404 -9.69 11.41 4.20
CA LYS A 404 -10.33 10.63 3.13
C LYS A 404 -10.13 11.27 1.76
N LEU A 405 -10.07 12.61 1.68
CA LEU A 405 -9.69 13.32 0.45
C LEU A 405 -8.23 13.06 0.09
N THR A 406 -7.33 13.09 1.07
CA THR A 406 -5.92 12.74 0.87
C THR A 406 -5.80 11.32 0.32
N PHE A 407 -6.46 10.35 0.93
CA PHE A 407 -6.52 8.97 0.45
C PHE A 407 -7.07 8.87 -0.99
N THR A 408 -8.13 9.62 -1.29
CA THR A 408 -8.74 9.65 -2.63
C THR A 408 -7.76 10.20 -3.68
N VAL A 409 -7.02 11.25 -3.35
CA VAL A 409 -5.97 11.80 -4.25
C VAL A 409 -4.81 10.81 -4.41
N GLN A 410 -4.38 10.16 -3.36
CA GLN A 410 -3.31 9.17 -3.39
C GLN A 410 -3.68 7.92 -4.22
N THR A 411 -4.96 7.59 -4.30
CA THR A 411 -5.45 6.40 -5.02
C THR A 411 -6.03 6.74 -6.40
N LEU A 412 -7.03 7.59 -6.48
CA LEU A 412 -7.71 7.94 -7.74
C LEU A 412 -7.02 9.08 -8.50
N GLY A 413 -6.47 10.05 -7.79
CA GLY A 413 -5.82 11.23 -8.39
C GLY A 413 -4.57 10.85 -9.19
N VAL A 414 -3.75 9.92 -8.70
CA VAL A 414 -2.56 9.42 -9.41
C VAL A 414 -2.91 8.65 -10.70
N LEU A 415 -4.15 8.18 -10.83
CA LEU A 415 -4.70 7.59 -12.06
C LEU A 415 -5.46 8.61 -12.92
N GLY A 416 -5.27 9.90 -12.65
CA GLY A 416 -5.91 10.99 -13.39
C GLY A 416 -7.43 11.04 -13.24
N GLY A 417 -8.00 10.46 -12.18
CA GLY A 417 -9.44 10.36 -11.99
C GLY A 417 -10.17 9.47 -13.01
N ILE A 418 -9.45 8.80 -13.90
CA ILE A 418 -10.02 7.94 -14.95
C ILE A 418 -10.97 6.87 -14.41
N PRO A 419 -10.75 6.24 -13.25
CA PRO A 419 -11.72 5.31 -12.68
C PRO A 419 -13.12 5.90 -12.46
N LEU A 420 -13.21 7.21 -12.24
CA LEU A 420 -14.47 7.92 -12.00
C LEU A 420 -15.22 8.32 -13.29
N VAL A 421 -14.60 8.19 -14.46
CA VAL A 421 -15.13 8.68 -15.73
C VAL A 421 -15.52 7.51 -16.62
N SER A 422 -16.79 7.11 -16.57
CA SER A 422 -17.32 6.05 -17.43
C SER A 422 -18.63 6.48 -18.10
N ARG A 423 -18.80 6.05 -19.35
CA ARG A 423 -20.08 6.16 -20.06
C ARG A 423 -21.05 5.02 -19.72
N LYS A 424 -20.55 3.94 -19.10
CA LYS A 424 -21.34 2.77 -18.74
C LYS A 424 -21.66 2.79 -17.25
N ILE A 425 -22.93 3.06 -16.92
CA ILE A 425 -23.40 3.22 -15.53
C ILE A 425 -23.06 1.99 -14.67
N ALA A 426 -23.19 0.77 -15.21
CA ALA A 426 -22.89 -0.45 -14.50
C ALA A 426 -21.46 -0.50 -13.91
N ARG A 427 -20.50 0.19 -14.52
CA ARG A 427 -19.11 0.23 -13.99
C ARG A 427 -18.99 0.95 -12.65
N TYR A 428 -19.89 1.89 -12.34
CA TYR A 428 -19.85 2.60 -11.04
C TYR A 428 -20.13 1.67 -9.86
N ILE A 429 -20.76 0.51 -10.09
CA ILE A 429 -20.96 -0.53 -9.08
C ILE A 429 -19.62 -1.01 -8.53
N LEU A 430 -18.57 -1.07 -9.36
CA LEU A 430 -17.23 -1.49 -8.95
C LEU A 430 -16.54 -0.50 -8.01
N LEU A 431 -17.09 0.71 -7.82
CA LEU A 431 -16.60 1.68 -6.81
C LEU A 431 -17.29 1.49 -5.45
N ILE A 432 -18.34 0.66 -5.37
CA ILE A 432 -19.04 0.43 -4.09
C ILE A 432 -18.08 -0.02 -2.99
N PRO A 433 -17.16 -0.98 -3.19
CA PRO A 433 -16.23 -1.36 -2.13
C PRO A 433 -15.27 -0.25 -1.71
N PHE A 434 -14.84 0.61 -2.65
CA PHE A 434 -14.02 1.77 -2.31
C PHE A 434 -14.75 2.72 -1.36
N VAL A 435 -16.05 2.91 -1.55
CA VAL A 435 -16.87 3.72 -0.66
C VAL A 435 -17.14 2.98 0.66
N LEU A 436 -17.67 1.75 0.58
CA LEU A 436 -18.10 1.00 1.77
C LEU A 436 -16.94 0.61 2.69
N VAL A 437 -15.85 0.10 2.12
CA VAL A 437 -14.73 -0.45 2.92
C VAL A 437 -13.73 0.64 3.31
N ASN A 438 -13.51 1.65 2.44
CA ASN A 438 -12.46 2.64 2.70
C ASN A 438 -13.00 4.00 3.14
N LEU A 439 -14.06 4.54 2.54
CA LEU A 439 -14.48 5.91 2.83
C LEU A 439 -15.53 6.02 3.93
N MET A 440 -16.42 5.03 4.10
CA MET A 440 -17.45 5.09 5.14
C MET A 440 -16.91 4.84 6.56
N PRO A 441 -15.99 3.90 6.81
CA PRO A 441 -15.54 3.61 8.16
C PRO A 441 -14.92 4.81 8.87
N THR A 442 -15.07 4.83 10.20
CA THR A 442 -14.41 5.79 11.11
C THR A 442 -13.01 5.36 11.48
N TYR A 443 -12.69 4.08 11.24
CA TYR A 443 -11.37 3.52 11.55
C TYR A 443 -10.33 4.03 10.55
N GLN A 444 -9.46 4.92 11.03
CA GLN A 444 -8.50 5.68 10.21
C GLN A 444 -7.61 4.82 9.28
N TYR A 445 -7.28 3.61 9.68
CA TYR A 445 -6.44 2.70 8.90
C TYR A 445 -7.13 2.18 7.61
N GLN A 446 -8.48 2.21 7.54
CA GLN A 446 -9.21 1.78 6.34
C GLN A 446 -9.13 2.78 5.18
N HIS A 447 -8.87 4.05 5.45
CA HIS A 447 -8.60 5.08 4.44
C HIS A 447 -7.12 5.55 4.47
N SER A 448 -6.21 4.60 4.68
CA SER A 448 -4.77 4.82 4.65
C SER A 448 -4.10 3.85 3.67
N ILE A 449 -3.25 4.38 2.79
CA ILE A 449 -2.49 3.55 1.85
C ILE A 449 -1.43 2.66 2.51
N TYR A 450 -1.18 2.83 3.81
CA TYR A 450 -0.16 2.10 4.56
C TYR A 450 -0.67 0.80 5.21
N PHE A 451 -1.95 0.47 5.01
CA PHE A 451 -2.57 -0.70 5.63
C PHE A 451 -3.29 -1.57 4.59
N GLN A 452 -3.43 -2.83 4.91
CA GLN A 452 -3.95 -3.90 4.06
C GLN A 452 -5.39 -3.71 3.55
N TYR A 453 -6.18 -2.82 4.13
CA TYR A 453 -7.61 -2.61 3.78
C TYR A 453 -7.84 -2.05 2.38
N VAL A 454 -6.79 -1.60 1.71
CA VAL A 454 -6.87 -1.01 0.36
C VAL A 454 -6.81 -2.04 -0.77
N PHE A 455 -6.34 -3.25 -0.50
CA PHE A 455 -6.02 -4.22 -1.55
C PHE A 455 -7.20 -4.56 -2.44
N GLY A 456 -8.34 -4.94 -1.87
CA GLY A 456 -9.49 -5.37 -2.64
C GLY A 456 -10.11 -4.25 -3.49
N SER A 457 -10.40 -3.10 -2.90
CA SER A 457 -11.00 -1.96 -3.59
C SER A 457 -10.08 -1.38 -4.65
N CYS A 458 -8.77 -1.27 -4.38
CA CYS A 458 -7.81 -0.74 -5.35
C CYS A 458 -7.60 -1.67 -6.56
N VAL A 459 -7.80 -2.97 -6.42
CA VAL A 459 -7.85 -3.89 -7.58
C VAL A 459 -9.00 -3.51 -8.52
N LEU A 460 -10.19 -3.23 -7.99
CA LEU A 460 -11.33 -2.80 -8.80
C LEU A 460 -11.09 -1.43 -9.44
N VAL A 461 -10.42 -0.53 -8.74
CA VAL A 461 -9.99 0.78 -9.26
C VAL A 461 -9.03 0.61 -10.45
N ILE A 462 -8.05 -0.29 -10.38
CA ILE A 462 -7.14 -0.59 -11.50
C ILE A 462 -7.90 -1.21 -12.68
N TRP A 463 -8.85 -2.09 -12.42
CA TRP A 463 -9.69 -2.62 -13.49
C TRP A 463 -10.51 -1.53 -14.18
N LEU A 464 -11.16 -0.66 -13.42
CA LEU A 464 -11.87 0.51 -13.93
C LEU A 464 -10.95 1.43 -14.73
N PHE A 465 -9.73 1.69 -14.25
CA PHE A 465 -8.72 2.45 -14.97
C PHE A 465 -8.47 1.84 -16.36
N ILE A 466 -8.18 0.55 -16.45
CA ILE A 466 -7.90 -0.13 -17.72
C ILE A 466 -9.13 -0.07 -18.64
N MET A 467 -10.33 -0.36 -18.12
CA MET A 467 -11.58 -0.33 -18.89
C MET A 467 -11.86 1.07 -19.46
N ASN A 468 -11.76 2.11 -18.64
CA ASN A 468 -12.10 3.47 -19.06
C ASN A 468 -11.01 4.07 -19.97
N MET A 469 -9.74 3.70 -19.75
CA MET A 469 -8.63 4.04 -20.65
C MET A 469 -8.84 3.47 -22.07
N SER A 470 -9.44 2.30 -22.22
CA SER A 470 -9.69 1.69 -23.53
C SER A 470 -10.73 2.43 -24.37
N GLU A 471 -11.57 3.27 -23.75
CA GLU A 471 -12.56 4.10 -24.41
C GLU A 471 -12.03 5.48 -24.85
N LEU A 472 -10.80 5.81 -24.45
CA LEU A 472 -10.17 7.07 -24.82
C LEU A 472 -9.55 6.99 -26.23
N SER A 473 -9.48 8.15 -26.90
CA SER A 473 -8.66 8.27 -28.12
C SER A 473 -7.19 7.95 -27.80
N TYR A 474 -6.46 7.43 -28.79
CA TYR A 474 -5.06 7.05 -28.64
C TYR A 474 -4.19 8.14 -28.00
N ASN A 475 -4.37 9.40 -28.40
CA ASN A 475 -3.60 10.52 -27.84
C ASN A 475 -3.93 10.77 -26.36
N ARG A 476 -5.22 10.69 -25.97
CA ARG A 476 -5.63 10.85 -24.57
C ARG A 476 -5.13 9.66 -23.72
N ALA A 477 -5.31 8.44 -24.20
CA ALA A 477 -4.82 7.25 -23.51
C ALA A 477 -3.30 7.33 -23.25
N ARG A 478 -2.53 7.81 -24.25
CA ARG A 478 -1.09 8.02 -24.10
C ARG A 478 -0.76 9.08 -23.04
N CYS A 479 -1.46 10.22 -23.05
CA CYS A 479 -1.26 11.26 -22.04
C CYS A 479 -1.53 10.73 -20.64
N PHE A 480 -2.66 10.06 -20.42
CA PHE A 480 -2.99 9.51 -19.11
C PHE A 480 -2.07 8.36 -18.69
N THR A 481 -1.56 7.54 -19.63
CA THR A 481 -0.53 6.53 -19.31
C THR A 481 0.74 7.18 -18.76
N VAL A 482 1.25 8.22 -19.44
CA VAL A 482 2.46 8.93 -19.00
C VAL A 482 2.20 9.67 -17.68
N PHE A 483 1.05 10.35 -17.57
CA PHE A 483 0.63 11.01 -16.34
C PHE A 483 0.61 10.04 -15.16
N SER A 484 -0.12 8.92 -15.29
CA SER A 484 -0.28 7.96 -14.19
C SER A 484 1.04 7.30 -13.81
N LEU A 485 1.91 7.01 -14.78
CA LEU A 485 3.25 6.47 -14.48
C LEU A 485 4.08 7.45 -13.64
N ILE A 486 4.13 8.72 -14.04
CA ILE A 486 4.89 9.75 -13.31
C ILE A 486 4.23 10.02 -11.95
N ALA A 487 2.90 10.17 -11.90
CA ALA A 487 2.17 10.45 -10.68
C ALA A 487 2.29 9.31 -9.65
N CYS A 488 2.19 8.05 -10.09
CA CYS A 488 2.41 6.89 -9.21
C CYS A 488 3.86 6.84 -8.71
N ALA A 489 4.87 7.11 -9.57
CA ALA A 489 6.26 7.13 -9.15
C ALA A 489 6.53 8.24 -8.12
N VAL A 490 6.02 9.44 -8.35
CA VAL A 490 6.15 10.56 -7.40
C VAL A 490 5.45 10.24 -6.08
N MET A 491 4.22 9.73 -6.15
CA MET A 491 3.46 9.39 -4.95
C MET A 491 4.11 8.25 -4.18
N PHE A 492 4.61 7.21 -4.86
CA PHE A 492 5.41 6.14 -4.26
C PHE A 492 6.62 6.71 -3.51
N MET A 493 7.43 7.54 -4.17
CA MET A 493 8.63 8.11 -3.56
C MET A 493 8.29 9.00 -2.36
N SER A 494 7.24 9.81 -2.43
CA SER A 494 6.84 10.70 -1.32
C SER A 494 6.27 9.94 -0.13
N THR A 495 5.54 8.84 -0.35
CA THR A 495 4.84 8.11 0.72
C THR A 495 5.63 6.94 1.28
N MET A 496 6.51 6.32 0.48
CA MET A 496 7.22 5.09 0.85
C MET A 496 8.66 5.33 1.34
N THR A 497 9.13 6.58 1.39
CA THR A 497 10.52 6.88 1.79
C THR A 497 10.87 6.45 3.21
N GLY A 498 9.91 6.45 4.14
CA GLY A 498 10.12 5.97 5.51
C GLY A 498 10.54 4.51 5.58
N TYR A 499 10.07 3.68 4.64
CA TYR A 499 10.39 2.24 4.61
C TYR A 499 11.78 1.93 4.07
N TRP A 500 12.43 2.85 3.37
CA TRP A 500 13.83 2.72 2.99
C TRP A 500 14.76 2.65 4.22
N GLY A 501 14.36 3.25 5.34
CA GLY A 501 15.07 3.15 6.61
C GLY A 501 15.15 1.73 7.16
N ASN A 502 14.31 0.81 6.70
CA ASN A 502 14.39 -0.60 7.11
C ASN A 502 15.67 -1.30 6.61
N PHE A 503 16.28 -0.81 5.53
CA PHE A 503 17.55 -1.34 5.02
C PHE A 503 18.78 -0.85 5.80
N TYR A 504 18.61 0.07 6.75
CA TYR A 504 19.69 0.59 7.60
C TYR A 504 19.40 0.26 9.05
N ASP A 505 20.36 -0.34 9.71
CA ASP A 505 20.32 -0.63 11.14
C ASP A 505 21.64 -0.22 11.77
N ASN A 506 21.61 0.76 12.67
CA ASN A 506 22.81 1.22 13.38
C ASN A 506 23.19 0.26 14.52
N ASP A 507 22.24 -0.51 15.02
CA ASP A 507 22.38 -1.43 16.15
C ASP A 507 22.28 -2.91 15.71
N TYR A 508 22.70 -3.19 14.48
CA TYR A 508 22.57 -4.50 13.84
C TYR A 508 23.10 -5.66 14.69
N GLU A 509 24.24 -5.47 15.35
CA GLU A 509 24.85 -6.52 16.18
C GLU A 509 24.00 -6.81 17.44
N ALA A 510 23.51 -5.77 18.10
CA ALA A 510 22.66 -5.91 19.27
C ALA A 510 21.29 -6.52 18.92
N HIS A 511 20.64 -6.04 17.85
CA HIS A 511 19.37 -6.61 17.40
C HIS A 511 19.51 -8.08 16.98
N GLY A 512 20.59 -8.44 16.28
CA GLY A 512 20.88 -9.83 15.90
C GLY A 512 21.13 -10.73 17.10
N ALA A 513 21.86 -10.25 18.11
CA ALA A 513 22.08 -10.98 19.37
C ALA A 513 20.75 -11.20 20.12
N VAL A 514 19.90 -10.17 20.23
CA VAL A 514 18.59 -10.28 20.87
C VAL A 514 17.69 -11.28 20.15
N ILE A 515 17.58 -11.21 18.81
CA ILE A 515 16.77 -12.16 18.04
C ILE A 515 17.26 -13.59 18.29
N SER A 516 18.57 -13.81 18.19
CA SER A 516 19.15 -15.13 18.44
C SER A 516 18.87 -15.64 19.85
N TYR A 517 18.94 -14.77 20.85
CA TYR A 517 18.61 -15.09 22.24
C TYR A 517 17.14 -15.49 22.38
N LEU A 518 16.20 -14.72 21.80
CA LEU A 518 14.77 -14.97 21.89
C LEU A 518 14.35 -16.24 21.13
N GLU A 519 14.91 -16.50 19.94
CA GLU A 519 14.63 -17.70 19.15
C GLU A 519 15.18 -19.00 19.76
N GLN A 520 16.18 -18.90 20.64
CA GLN A 520 16.81 -20.02 21.33
C GLN A 520 16.22 -20.29 22.70
N LEU A 521 15.29 -19.44 23.20
CA LEU A 521 14.59 -19.76 24.43
C LEU A 521 13.86 -21.09 24.28
N PRO A 522 13.99 -22.01 25.27
CA PRO A 522 13.39 -23.34 25.18
C PRO A 522 11.89 -23.26 24.94
N ASP A 523 11.37 -24.04 24.01
CA ASP A 523 9.94 -24.29 23.85
C ASP A 523 9.50 -25.29 24.92
N ASN A 524 9.37 -24.80 26.15
CA ASN A 524 8.80 -25.58 27.24
C ASN A 524 7.28 -25.39 27.23
N ALA A 525 6.54 -26.41 26.81
CA ALA A 525 5.08 -26.37 26.75
C ALA A 525 4.41 -26.03 28.12
N ASN A 526 5.18 -26.06 29.20
CA ASN A 526 4.71 -25.77 30.56
C ASN A 526 5.17 -24.39 31.08
N GLU A 527 5.93 -23.62 30.31
CA GLU A 527 6.38 -22.28 30.70
C GLU A 527 5.69 -21.24 29.86
N SER A 528 5.16 -20.24 30.52
CA SER A 528 4.52 -19.09 29.87
C SER A 528 5.49 -17.92 29.77
N ILE A 529 5.38 -17.15 28.65
CA ILE A 529 6.19 -15.96 28.43
C ILE A 529 5.29 -14.76 28.17
N THR A 530 5.52 -13.68 28.91
CA THR A 530 4.96 -12.36 28.62
C THR A 530 6.06 -11.44 28.12
N ALA A 531 5.84 -10.76 26.99
CA ALA A 531 6.86 -9.91 26.40
C ALA A 531 6.32 -8.62 25.79
N ASN A 532 7.17 -7.58 25.69
CA ASN A 532 6.86 -6.38 24.93
C ASN A 532 6.70 -6.69 23.44
N THR A 533 5.93 -5.87 22.78
CA THR A 533 5.40 -6.08 21.42
C THR A 533 6.44 -6.50 20.38
N PHE A 534 7.67 -5.92 20.41
CA PHE A 534 8.71 -6.21 19.40
C PHE A 534 9.49 -7.51 19.67
N PHE A 535 9.34 -8.09 20.86
CA PHE A 535 9.95 -9.37 21.21
C PHE A 535 9.04 -10.57 20.87
N ILE A 536 7.77 -10.33 20.63
CA ILE A 536 6.79 -11.40 20.33
C ILE A 536 7.11 -12.16 19.03
N PRO A 537 7.40 -11.50 17.88
CA PRO A 537 7.66 -12.25 16.65
C PRO A 537 8.84 -13.25 16.72
N PRO A 538 10.00 -12.94 17.35
CA PRO A 538 11.07 -13.93 17.55
C PRO A 538 10.70 -15.08 18.47
N LEU A 539 9.72 -14.90 19.34
CA LEU A 539 9.23 -15.94 20.28
C LEU A 539 8.14 -16.85 19.67
N TYR A 540 7.97 -16.85 18.36
CA TYR A 540 6.87 -17.51 17.64
C TYR A 540 6.70 -19.02 17.93
N LYS A 541 7.73 -19.71 18.41
CA LYS A 541 7.68 -21.13 18.79
C LYS A 541 6.97 -21.36 20.15
N GLN A 542 6.89 -20.33 21.00
CA GLN A 542 6.31 -20.46 22.33
C GLN A 542 4.80 -20.68 22.24
N LYS A 543 4.30 -21.70 22.96
CA LYS A 543 2.88 -22.08 22.94
C LYS A 543 2.04 -21.17 23.84
N GLU A 544 2.53 -20.81 25.03
CA GLU A 544 1.92 -19.89 25.98
C GLU A 544 2.68 -18.57 25.94
N LEU A 545 2.34 -17.73 24.95
CA LEU A 545 2.98 -16.43 24.66
C LEU A 545 1.97 -15.31 24.78
N TYR A 546 2.27 -14.32 25.60
CA TYR A 546 1.40 -13.18 25.88
C TYR A 546 2.11 -11.87 25.57
N THR A 547 1.35 -10.84 25.19
CA THR A 547 1.88 -9.52 24.88
C THR A 547 1.49 -8.49 25.93
N ILE A 548 2.41 -7.58 26.26
CA ILE A 548 2.12 -6.40 27.07
C ILE A 548 1.43 -5.36 26.20
N ASN A 549 0.23 -4.92 26.60
CA ASN A 549 -0.46 -3.83 25.93
C ASN A 549 0.00 -2.48 26.50
N ASP A 550 0.95 -1.85 25.85
CA ASP A 550 1.54 -0.56 26.29
C ASP A 550 0.58 0.65 26.16
N ARG A 551 -0.65 0.47 25.68
CA ARG A 551 -1.65 1.56 25.62
C ARG A 551 -2.28 1.85 26.96
N ASP A 552 -2.44 0.81 27.77
CA ASP A 552 -3.11 0.84 29.05
C ASP A 552 -2.10 0.78 30.21
N GLU A 553 -2.53 1.08 31.44
CA GLU A 553 -1.76 0.75 32.63
C GLU A 553 -1.69 -0.78 32.79
N PRO A 554 -0.56 -1.34 33.27
CA PRO A 554 -0.40 -2.77 33.37
C PRO A 554 -1.37 -3.37 34.40
N THR A 555 -2.11 -4.38 33.95
CA THR A 555 -3.03 -5.20 34.73
C THR A 555 -2.82 -6.67 34.37
N SER A 556 -3.44 -7.58 35.11
CA SER A 556 -3.40 -9.01 34.75
C SER A 556 -3.98 -9.33 33.36
N GLU A 557 -4.78 -8.43 32.78
CA GLU A 557 -5.34 -8.57 31.43
C GLU A 557 -4.45 -7.93 30.38
N SER A 558 -3.95 -6.71 30.62
CA SER A 558 -3.12 -5.96 29.67
C SER A 558 -1.64 -6.35 29.71
N ALA A 559 -1.16 -6.93 30.81
CA ALA A 559 0.20 -7.42 31.04
C ALA A 559 0.12 -8.71 31.91
N PRO A 560 -0.28 -9.85 31.33
CA PRO A 560 -0.49 -11.09 32.08
C PRO A 560 0.78 -11.53 32.81
N PRO A 561 0.71 -11.95 34.09
CA PRO A 561 1.84 -12.58 34.76
C PRO A 561 2.16 -13.91 34.09
N ALA A 562 3.44 -14.25 34.01
CA ALA A 562 3.97 -15.43 33.35
C ALA A 562 5.21 -15.94 34.09
N ASP A 563 5.71 -17.14 33.72
CA ASP A 563 6.93 -17.70 34.31
C ASP A 563 8.18 -16.89 33.91
N ILE A 564 8.17 -16.34 32.71
CA ILE A 564 9.22 -15.45 32.22
C ILE A 564 8.58 -14.16 31.69
N VAL A 565 9.12 -13.01 32.09
CA VAL A 565 8.75 -11.71 31.54
C VAL A 565 9.96 -11.07 30.87
N LEU A 566 9.77 -10.61 29.61
CA LEU A 566 10.80 -10.00 28.80
C LEU A 566 10.41 -8.55 28.47
N LEU A 567 11.07 -7.59 29.10
CA LEU A 567 10.82 -6.18 28.93
C LEU A 567 11.85 -5.55 28.00
N ASP A 568 11.38 -4.75 27.06
CA ASP A 568 12.21 -3.96 26.14
C ASP A 568 12.64 -2.66 26.80
N ARG A 569 13.93 -2.49 27.04
CA ARG A 569 14.50 -1.29 27.69
C ARG A 569 14.33 -0.02 26.84
N ARG A 570 14.04 -0.16 25.56
CA ARG A 570 13.69 0.97 24.65
C ARG A 570 12.26 1.47 24.84
N ASN A 571 11.41 0.68 25.52
CA ASN A 571 9.98 1.01 25.69
C ASN A 571 9.81 2.20 26.63
N VAL A 572 9.00 3.17 26.22
CA VAL A 572 8.68 4.36 27.03
C VAL A 572 8.00 4.04 28.37
N LYS A 573 7.34 2.89 28.48
CA LYS A 573 6.71 2.39 29.71
C LYS A 573 7.56 1.32 30.44
N PHE A 574 8.85 1.23 30.13
CA PHE A 574 9.73 0.23 30.76
C PHE A 574 9.64 0.25 32.28
N GLU A 575 9.85 1.39 32.92
CA GLU A 575 9.81 1.54 34.37
C GLU A 575 8.42 1.17 34.97
N THR A 576 7.35 1.56 34.30
CA THR A 576 5.98 1.22 34.74
C THR A 576 5.75 -0.29 34.72
N ASN A 577 6.13 -0.95 33.64
CA ASN A 577 6.00 -2.41 33.51
C ASN A 577 6.95 -3.14 34.47
N TYR A 578 8.19 -2.68 34.62
CA TYR A 578 9.16 -3.24 35.56
C TYR A 578 8.64 -3.21 37.00
N ASN A 579 8.14 -2.04 37.46
CA ASN A 579 7.58 -1.87 38.79
C ASN A 579 6.33 -2.75 39.01
N TYR A 580 5.49 -2.91 37.97
CA TYR A 580 4.33 -3.79 38.04
C TYR A 580 4.74 -5.25 38.30
N PHE A 581 5.63 -5.81 37.48
CA PHE A 581 6.02 -7.21 37.62
C PHE A 581 6.85 -7.48 38.88
N THR A 582 7.72 -6.55 39.30
CA THR A 582 8.45 -6.67 40.57
C THR A 582 7.52 -6.60 41.78
N SER A 583 6.43 -5.83 41.71
CA SER A 583 5.40 -5.84 42.76
C SER A 583 4.66 -7.16 42.89
N LEU A 584 4.65 -7.98 41.82
CA LEU A 584 4.13 -9.35 41.82
C LEU A 584 5.16 -10.38 42.32
N GLY A 585 6.36 -9.94 42.76
CA GLY A 585 7.40 -10.80 43.31
C GLY A 585 8.46 -11.25 42.30
N MET A 586 8.37 -10.84 41.04
CA MET A 586 9.37 -11.19 40.03
C MET A 586 10.70 -10.45 40.25
N LYS A 587 11.80 -11.10 39.91
CA LYS A 587 13.17 -10.58 40.11
C LYS A 587 13.91 -10.57 38.78
N GLU A 588 14.76 -9.57 38.61
CA GLU A 588 15.61 -9.47 37.43
C GLU A 588 16.70 -10.54 37.44
N VAL A 589 16.80 -11.25 36.33
CA VAL A 589 17.82 -12.27 36.09
C VAL A 589 18.90 -11.68 35.19
N THR A 590 20.16 -11.89 35.55
CA THR A 590 21.31 -11.40 34.79
C THR A 590 21.43 -12.13 33.46
N ILE A 591 21.50 -11.37 32.36
CA ILE A 591 21.80 -11.89 31.02
C ILE A 591 23.31 -11.67 30.77
N GLU A 592 24.04 -12.74 30.46
CA GLU A 592 25.52 -12.70 30.31
C GLU A 592 25.97 -11.91 29.07
N ASP A 593 25.23 -12.00 27.95
CA ASP A 593 25.55 -11.24 26.73
C ASP A 593 25.13 -9.76 26.89
N GLU A 594 26.15 -8.90 27.01
CA GLU A 594 25.93 -7.44 27.18
C GLU A 594 25.11 -6.83 26.02
N ARG A 595 25.22 -7.36 24.79
CA ARG A 595 24.44 -6.88 23.63
C ARG A 595 22.96 -7.19 23.78
N VAL A 596 22.63 -8.28 24.47
CA VAL A 596 21.25 -8.64 24.82
C VAL A 596 20.78 -7.85 26.05
N ALA A 597 21.59 -7.82 27.10
CA ALA A 597 21.25 -7.15 28.37
C ALA A 597 20.99 -5.65 28.22
N CYS A 598 21.60 -4.98 27.22
CA CYS A 598 21.33 -3.56 26.96
C CYS A 598 19.92 -3.28 26.43
N LEU A 599 19.26 -4.27 25.82
CA LEU A 599 17.93 -4.14 25.23
C LEU A 599 16.85 -4.94 25.97
N VAL A 600 17.20 -6.07 26.56
CA VAL A 600 16.28 -7.01 27.21
C VAL A 600 16.48 -6.98 28.73
N CYS A 601 15.39 -6.80 29.47
CA CYS A 601 15.31 -7.12 30.90
C CYS A 601 14.46 -8.38 31.06
N ARG A 602 15.03 -9.43 31.65
CA ARG A 602 14.36 -10.69 31.95
C ARG A 602 14.00 -10.74 33.42
N LEU A 603 12.72 -11.02 33.71
CA LEU A 603 12.22 -11.19 35.06
C LEU A 603 11.69 -12.62 35.22
N GLU A 604 11.95 -13.22 36.40
CA GLU A 604 11.45 -14.54 36.80
C GLU A 604 10.94 -14.48 38.26
N PRO A 605 10.09 -15.43 38.71
CA PRO A 605 9.54 -15.48 40.07
C PRO A 605 10.55 -15.49 41.21
#